data_98bf758661cf01f944f916b5b57a3eb8
#
_entry.id   98bf758661cf01f944f916b5b57a3eb8
#
_cell.length_a   1.000
_cell.length_b   1.000
_cell.length_c   1.000
_cell.angle_alpha   90.00
_cell.angle_beta   90.00
_cell.angle_gamma   90.00
#
_symmetry.space_group_name_H-M   'P 1'
#
loop_
_entity.id
_entity.type
_entity.pdbx_description
1 polymer ?
#
loop_
_entity_poly.entity_id
_entity_poly.type
_entity_poly.pdbx_seq_one_letter_code
_entity_poly.pdbx_strand_id
1 'polypeptide(L)'
;TDEIASSVRAAYEEAEKVKTDIREKGEETLRYIDEHDILGIVLAGRPYHIDPEINHGLPELINSYKIAVLTEDSVAHLGQVDRPLIVSDQWMYHSRLYKAANYVKTCDNL
;
A
#
# COMPACT_ATOMS: atom_id res chain seq x y z
N THR A 1 8.17 -4.83 -34.06
CA THR A 1 7.67 -6.11 -34.57
C THR A 1 6.57 -6.62 -33.65
N ASP A 2 5.74 -7.54 -34.13
CA ASP A 2 4.62 -8.10 -33.36
C ASP A 2 5.07 -8.81 -32.07
N GLU A 3 6.24 -9.42 -32.09
CA GLU A 3 6.84 -10.05 -30.91
C GLU A 3 7.16 -9.05 -29.80
N ILE A 4 7.74 -7.90 -30.14
CA ILE A 4 8.02 -6.83 -29.17
C ILE A 4 6.71 -6.28 -28.59
N ALA A 5 5.73 -6.00 -29.43
CA ALA A 5 4.45 -5.50 -28.98
C ALA A 5 3.70 -6.49 -28.08
N SER A 6 3.78 -7.79 -28.38
CA SER A 6 3.21 -8.87 -27.56
C SER A 6 3.92 -8.96 -26.21
N SER A 7 5.25 -8.94 -26.18
CA SER A 7 6.04 -8.99 -24.96
C SER A 7 5.79 -7.79 -24.04
N VAL A 8 5.73 -6.60 -24.61
CA VAL A 8 5.41 -5.36 -23.87
C VAL A 8 4.01 -5.45 -23.25
N ARG A 9 3.02 -5.92 -24.00
CA ARG A 9 1.65 -6.10 -23.50
C ARG A 9 1.60 -7.07 -22.33
N ALA A 10 2.22 -8.25 -22.49
CA ALA A 10 2.29 -9.24 -21.43
C ALA A 10 2.96 -8.71 -20.15
N ALA A 11 4.03 -7.90 -20.29
CA ALA A 11 4.69 -7.28 -19.16
C ALA A 11 3.77 -6.27 -18.42
N TYR A 12 3.00 -5.46 -19.15
CA TYR A 12 2.03 -4.54 -18.53
C TYR A 12 0.88 -5.30 -17.85
N GLU A 13 0.36 -6.35 -18.47
CA GLU A 13 -0.68 -7.18 -17.88
C GLU A 13 -0.20 -7.82 -16.57
N GLU A 14 1.03 -8.32 -16.52
CA GLU A 14 1.61 -8.87 -15.29
C GLU A 14 1.84 -7.80 -14.22
N ALA A 15 2.31 -6.63 -14.59
CA ALA A 15 2.45 -5.50 -13.66
C ALA A 15 1.11 -5.08 -13.03
N GLU A 16 0.01 -5.12 -13.78
CA GLU A 16 -1.32 -4.82 -13.22
C GLU A 16 -1.83 -5.94 -12.31
N LYS A 17 -1.53 -7.21 -12.60
CA LYS A 17 -1.85 -8.33 -11.67
C LYS A 17 -1.15 -8.14 -10.32
N VAL A 18 0.15 -7.86 -10.32
CA VAL A 18 0.90 -7.61 -9.07
C VAL A 18 0.25 -6.51 -8.24
N LYS A 19 -0.17 -5.41 -8.86
CA LYS A 19 -0.88 -4.34 -8.15
C LYS A 19 -2.22 -4.81 -7.57
N THR A 20 -2.95 -5.62 -8.31
CA THR A 20 -4.22 -6.19 -7.87
C THR A 20 -4.00 -7.10 -6.67
N ASP A 21 -3.04 -8.01 -6.75
CA ASP A 21 -2.70 -8.94 -5.66
C ASP A 21 -2.33 -8.20 -4.37
N ILE A 22 -1.54 -7.12 -4.47
CA ILE A 22 -1.16 -6.29 -3.33
C ILE A 22 -2.40 -5.65 -2.69
N ARG A 23 -3.33 -5.11 -3.49
CA ARG A 23 -4.57 -4.48 -3.01
C ARG A 23 -5.50 -5.49 -2.37
N GLU A 24 -5.72 -6.63 -3.02
CA GLU A 24 -6.55 -7.71 -2.48
C GLU A 24 -6.01 -8.22 -1.15
N LYS A 25 -4.68 -8.35 -1.03
CA LYS A 25 -4.04 -8.72 0.25
C LYS A 25 -4.20 -7.63 1.31
N GLY A 26 -4.14 -6.37 0.93
CA GLY A 26 -4.44 -5.25 1.83
C GLY A 26 -5.86 -5.31 2.36
N GLU A 27 -6.85 -5.50 1.48
CA GLU A 27 -8.26 -5.61 1.86
C GLU A 27 -8.55 -6.86 2.71
N GLU A 28 -7.89 -7.97 2.43
CA GLU A 28 -7.95 -9.18 3.28
C GLU A 28 -7.44 -8.89 4.69
N THR A 29 -6.31 -8.17 4.79
CA THR A 29 -5.71 -7.80 6.07
C THR A 29 -6.60 -6.82 6.85
N LEU A 30 -7.23 -5.86 6.17
CA LEU A 30 -8.19 -4.94 6.79
C LEU A 30 -9.39 -5.70 7.38
N ARG A 31 -9.95 -6.65 6.64
CA ARG A 31 -11.02 -7.52 7.17
C ARG A 31 -10.56 -8.31 8.39
N TYR A 32 -9.35 -8.85 8.36
CA TYR A 32 -8.77 -9.57 9.49
C TYR A 32 -8.63 -8.68 10.74
N ILE A 33 -8.21 -7.42 10.56
CA ILE A 33 -8.10 -6.42 11.64
C ILE A 33 -9.47 -6.19 12.28
N ASP A 34 -10.51 -5.98 11.47
CA ASP A 34 -11.87 -5.74 11.94
C ASP A 34 -12.47 -6.98 12.64
N GLU A 35 -12.32 -8.17 12.05
CA GLU A 35 -12.87 -9.42 12.58
C GLU A 35 -12.25 -9.85 13.91
N HIS A 36 -10.99 -9.46 14.17
CA HIS A 36 -10.24 -9.85 15.35
C HIS A 36 -10.10 -8.72 16.39
N ASP A 37 -10.68 -7.56 16.12
CA ASP A 37 -10.59 -6.37 16.98
C ASP A 37 -9.15 -6.04 17.39
N ILE A 38 -8.26 -6.00 16.42
CA ILE A 38 -6.84 -5.67 16.59
C ILE A 38 -6.49 -4.33 15.95
N LEU A 39 -5.34 -3.79 16.31
CA LEU A 39 -4.80 -2.59 15.64
C LEU A 39 -4.01 -2.96 14.39
N GLY A 40 -3.99 -2.04 13.44
CA GLY A 40 -3.13 -2.07 12.28
C GLY A 40 -2.27 -0.82 12.15
N ILE A 41 -1.15 -0.94 11.46
CA ILE A 41 -0.26 0.18 11.10
C ILE A 41 -0.01 0.13 9.61
N VAL A 42 -0.21 1.26 8.93
CA VAL A 42 0.18 1.43 7.54
C VAL A 42 1.57 2.04 7.46
N LEU A 43 2.53 1.27 6.97
CA LEU A 43 3.89 1.76 6.71
C LEU A 43 3.88 2.64 5.47
N ALA A 44 4.08 3.93 5.66
CA ALA A 44 4.11 4.92 4.60
C ALA A 44 5.55 5.36 4.31
N GLY A 45 6.01 5.12 3.09
CA GLY A 45 7.37 5.45 2.70
C GLY A 45 7.65 5.14 1.24
N ARG A 46 8.92 5.09 0.89
CA ARG A 46 9.36 4.64 -0.43
C ARG A 46 9.32 3.11 -0.50
N PRO A 47 9.16 2.50 -1.69
CA PRO A 47 9.08 1.04 -1.83
C PRO A 47 10.23 0.27 -1.18
N TYR A 48 11.45 0.82 -1.19
CA TYR A 48 12.61 0.18 -0.57
C TYR A 48 12.54 0.13 0.96
N HIS A 49 11.68 0.91 1.62
CA HIS A 49 11.50 0.85 3.08
C HIS A 49 10.80 -0.44 3.55
N ILE A 50 10.16 -1.17 2.65
CA ILE A 50 9.58 -2.48 2.96
C ILE A 50 10.51 -3.66 2.64
N ASP A 51 11.69 -3.38 2.10
CA ASP A 51 12.73 -4.40 1.88
C ASP A 51 13.29 -4.86 3.24
N PRO A 52 13.33 -6.18 3.53
CA PRO A 52 13.76 -6.69 4.84
C PRO A 52 15.21 -6.31 5.22
N GLU A 53 16.09 -6.16 4.25
CA GLU A 53 17.48 -5.75 4.50
C GLU A 53 17.59 -4.27 4.90
N ILE A 54 16.63 -3.44 4.44
CA ILE A 54 16.63 -2.00 4.70
C ILE A 54 15.84 -1.67 5.96
N ASN A 55 14.72 -2.34 6.21
CA ASN A 55 13.82 -2.04 7.34
C ASN A 55 14.25 -2.67 8.67
N HIS A 56 15.29 -3.51 8.67
CA HIS A 56 15.86 -4.12 9.88
C HIS A 56 14.85 -4.87 10.76
N GLY A 57 13.84 -5.50 10.16
CA GLY A 57 12.83 -6.26 10.89
C GLY A 57 11.75 -5.41 11.57
N LEU A 58 11.52 -4.18 11.11
CA LEU A 58 10.48 -3.31 11.66
C LEU A 58 9.07 -3.92 11.56
N PRO A 59 8.64 -4.52 10.44
CA PRO A 59 7.33 -5.17 10.36
C PRO A 59 7.20 -6.35 11.36
N GLU A 60 8.23 -7.15 11.51
CA GLU A 60 8.26 -8.27 12.46
C GLU A 60 8.18 -7.79 13.90
N LEU A 61 8.86 -6.70 14.23
CA LEU A 61 8.78 -6.08 15.55
C LEU A 61 7.34 -5.61 15.83
N ILE A 62 6.70 -4.93 14.90
CA ILE A 62 5.31 -4.46 15.04
C ILE A 62 4.37 -5.66 15.22
N ASN A 63 4.51 -6.69 14.40
CA ASN A 63 3.71 -7.91 14.50
C ASN A 63 3.89 -8.63 15.84
N SER A 64 5.07 -8.55 16.47
CA SER A 64 5.32 -9.14 17.79
C SER A 64 4.44 -8.53 18.90
N TYR A 65 3.94 -7.31 18.70
CA TYR A 65 2.96 -6.65 19.56
C TYR A 65 1.50 -6.96 19.18
N LYS A 66 1.27 -7.91 18.28
CA LYS A 66 -0.06 -8.29 17.77
C LYS A 66 -0.75 -7.15 17.00
N ILE A 67 0.03 -6.30 16.37
CA ILE A 67 -0.44 -5.22 15.50
C ILE A 67 -0.21 -5.68 14.05
N ALA A 68 -1.23 -5.60 13.21
CA ALA A 68 -1.12 -5.92 11.80
C ALA A 68 -0.33 -4.84 11.05
N VAL A 69 0.42 -5.23 10.04
CA VAL A 69 1.20 -4.30 9.21
C VAL A 69 0.69 -4.33 7.78
N LEU A 70 0.41 -3.15 7.26
CA LEU A 70 0.06 -2.90 5.86
C LEU A 70 1.08 -1.97 5.22
N THR A 71 1.16 -2.00 3.90
CA THR A 71 1.94 -1.04 3.11
C THR A 71 1.04 0.02 2.50
N GLU A 72 1.58 1.20 2.17
CA GLU A 72 0.79 2.29 1.61
C GLU A 72 0.13 1.93 0.28
N ASP A 73 0.77 1.13 -0.56
CA ASP A 73 0.25 0.69 -1.85
C ASP A 73 -0.86 -0.36 -1.74
N SER A 74 -0.94 -1.06 -0.61
CA SER A 74 -2.01 -2.02 -0.33
C SER A 74 -3.34 -1.36 0.05
N VAL A 75 -3.34 -0.09 0.48
CA VAL A 75 -4.54 0.62 0.97
C VAL A 75 -4.82 1.94 0.26
N ALA A 76 -3.85 2.51 -0.46
CA ALA A 76 -4.00 3.83 -1.09
C ALA A 76 -5.15 3.93 -2.09
N HIS A 77 -5.55 2.82 -2.70
CA HIS A 77 -6.68 2.78 -3.65
C HIS A 77 -8.04 3.02 -2.97
N LEU A 78 -8.12 2.82 -1.65
CA LEU A 78 -9.32 3.06 -0.83
C LEU A 78 -9.46 4.52 -0.40
N GLY A 79 -8.37 5.29 -0.44
CA GLY A 79 -8.35 6.70 -0.06
C GLY A 79 -8.52 7.65 -1.22
N GLN A 80 -9.05 8.83 -0.91
CA GLN A 80 -9.20 9.92 -1.85
C GLN A 80 -8.52 11.18 -1.33
N VAL A 81 -8.12 12.06 -2.24
CA VAL A 81 -7.45 13.32 -1.91
C VAL A 81 -8.10 14.43 -2.71
N ASP A 82 -8.62 15.42 -2.00
CA ASP A 82 -9.17 16.62 -2.62
C ASP A 82 -8.04 17.51 -3.17
N ARG A 83 -8.23 18.03 -4.36
CA ARG A 83 -7.25 18.89 -5.04
C ARG A 83 -7.85 20.29 -5.30
N PRO A 84 -7.02 21.35 -5.32
CA PRO A 84 -5.56 21.34 -5.25
C PRO A 84 -5.00 21.12 -3.84
N LEU A 85 -3.84 20.44 -3.74
CA LEU A 85 -3.10 20.31 -2.49
C LEU A 85 -2.23 21.53 -2.21
N ILE A 86 -2.07 21.89 -0.95
CA ILE A 86 -1.18 22.97 -0.50
C ILE A 86 0.30 22.52 -0.53
N VAL A 87 0.53 21.22 -0.56
CA VAL A 87 1.86 20.58 -0.55
C VAL A 87 2.21 20.03 -1.93
N SER A 88 3.47 19.61 -2.10
CA SER A 88 3.94 19.01 -3.35
C SER A 88 3.14 17.77 -3.73
N ASP A 89 2.56 17.78 -4.93
CA ASP A 89 1.77 16.66 -5.50
C ASP A 89 2.20 16.39 -6.95
N GLN A 90 3.51 16.33 -7.17
CA GLN A 90 4.08 16.22 -8.51
C GLN A 90 4.33 14.76 -8.93
N TRP A 91 4.42 13.85 -7.96
CA TRP A 91 4.86 12.49 -8.19
C TRP A 91 3.82 11.48 -7.70
N MET A 92 3.74 10.36 -8.42
CA MET A 92 2.83 9.26 -8.11
C MET A 92 2.95 8.77 -6.66
N TYR A 93 4.17 8.68 -6.12
CA TYR A 93 4.39 8.25 -4.73
C TYR A 93 3.78 9.22 -3.72
N HIS A 94 3.94 10.53 -3.90
CA HIS A 94 3.31 11.52 -3.02
C HIS A 94 1.79 11.36 -3.03
N SER A 95 1.19 11.29 -4.22
CA SER A 95 -0.25 11.10 -4.37
C SER A 95 -0.73 9.82 -3.67
N ARG A 96 0.03 8.74 -3.77
CA ARG A 96 -0.28 7.46 -3.14
C ARG A 96 -0.18 7.53 -1.61
N LEU A 97 0.88 8.16 -1.08
CA LEU A 97 1.05 8.40 0.35
C LEU A 97 -0.09 9.24 0.94
N TYR A 98 -0.50 10.31 0.24
CA TYR A 98 -1.62 11.15 0.69
C TYR A 98 -2.95 10.39 0.70
N LYS A 99 -3.19 9.54 -0.29
CA LYS A 99 -4.37 8.68 -0.33
C LYS A 99 -4.38 7.68 0.82
N ALA A 100 -3.27 7.01 1.07
CA ALA A 100 -3.14 6.07 2.19
C ALA A 100 -3.38 6.77 3.52
N ALA A 101 -2.74 7.91 3.77
CA ALA A 101 -2.93 8.70 4.98
C ALA A 101 -4.38 9.17 5.16
N ASN A 102 -5.04 9.59 4.07
CA ASN A 102 -6.43 10.03 4.13
C ASN A 102 -7.40 8.88 4.40
N TYR A 103 -7.09 7.68 3.90
CA TYR A 103 -7.85 6.47 4.23
C TYR A 103 -7.70 6.10 5.71
N VAL A 104 -6.47 6.01 6.21
CA VAL A 104 -6.18 5.69 7.63
C VAL A 104 -6.92 6.63 8.58
N LYS A 105 -6.99 7.92 8.25
CA LYS A 105 -7.73 8.91 9.04
C LYS A 105 -9.23 8.59 9.22
N THR A 106 -9.80 7.76 8.35
CA THR A 106 -11.21 7.35 8.40
C THR A 106 -11.44 6.04 9.17
N CYS A 107 -10.38 5.41 9.64
CA CYS A 107 -10.41 4.13 10.34
C CYS A 107 -10.10 4.32 11.81
N ASP A 108 -10.84 3.64 12.69
CA ASP A 108 -10.65 3.74 14.14
C ASP A 108 -9.54 2.80 14.65
N ASN A 109 -9.16 1.81 13.87
CA ASN A 109 -8.22 0.73 14.22
C ASN A 109 -6.92 0.71 13.40
N LEU A 110 -6.64 1.81 12.64
CA LEU A 110 -5.42 1.98 11.84
C LEU A 110 -4.62 3.22 12.26
#